data_39cf24f64f6c2a6797b0f4350de1f3d0
#
_entry.id   39cf24f64f6c2a6797b0f4350de1f3d0
#
_cell.length_a   1.000
_cell.length_b   1.000
_cell.length_c   1.000
_cell.angle_alpha   90.00
_cell.angle_beta   90.00
_cell.angle_gamma   90.00
#
_symmetry.space_group_name_H-M   'P 1'
#
loop_
_entity.id
_entity.type
_entity.pdbx_description
1 polymer ?
#
loop_
_entity_poly.entity_id
_entity_poly.type
_entity_poly.pdbx_seq_one_letter_code
_entity_poly.pdbx_strand_id
1 'polypeptide(L)'
;MLSSSEKKVLRGEAQLLRPRVKVGKQGLPEGVIEEIESALSRDKLIKVRFEGDRDQITEWITEILEKTAAQLVGRVGKTASFYREKEGEERE
;
A
#
# COMPACT_ATOMS: atom_id res chain seq x y z
N MET A 1 13.94 5.28 3.98
CA MET A 1 12.76 6.10 3.66
C MET A 1 12.86 6.66 2.25
N LEU A 2 11.73 6.73 1.57
CA LEU A 2 11.71 7.20 0.20
C LEU A 2 11.88 8.71 0.13
N SER A 3 12.69 9.17 -0.80
CA SER A 3 12.82 10.60 -1.09
C SER A 3 11.64 11.04 -1.93
N SER A 4 11.50 12.37 -2.09
CA SER A 4 10.44 12.91 -2.94
C SER A 4 10.58 12.45 -4.38
N SER A 5 11.82 12.39 -4.87
CA SER A 5 12.08 11.94 -6.24
C SER A 5 11.67 10.48 -6.42
N GLU A 6 12.02 9.65 -5.44
CA GLU A 6 11.68 8.24 -5.51
C GLU A 6 10.18 8.03 -5.47
N LYS A 7 9.49 8.79 -4.61
CA LYS A 7 8.04 8.67 -4.54
C LYS A 7 7.39 9.09 -5.85
N LYS A 8 7.94 10.09 -6.50
CA LYS A 8 7.38 10.55 -7.78
C LYS A 8 7.48 9.45 -8.83
N VAL A 9 8.62 8.78 -8.91
CA VAL A 9 8.80 7.69 -9.85
C VAL A 9 7.82 6.56 -9.54
N LEU A 10 7.72 6.20 -8.27
CA LEU A 10 6.83 5.12 -7.86
C LEU A 10 5.36 5.45 -8.11
N ARG A 11 4.98 6.73 -7.93
CA ARG A 11 3.61 7.13 -8.23
C ARG A 11 3.30 6.94 -9.71
N GLY A 12 4.26 7.23 -10.57
CA GLY A 12 4.07 7.00 -11.99
C GLY A 12 3.87 5.55 -12.31
N GLU A 13 4.67 4.69 -11.69
CA GLU A 13 4.51 3.25 -11.87
C GLU A 13 3.19 2.75 -11.33
N ALA A 14 2.78 3.29 -10.19
CA ALA A 14 1.54 2.85 -9.54
C ALA A 14 0.31 3.16 -10.39
N GLN A 15 0.38 4.21 -11.19
CA GLN A 15 -0.75 4.56 -12.05
C GLN A 15 -1.04 3.47 -13.08
N LEU A 16 -0.04 2.68 -13.40
CA LEU A 16 -0.20 1.60 -14.37
C LEU A 16 -0.66 0.30 -13.73
N LEU A 17 -0.70 0.25 -12.41
CA LEU A 17 -1.07 -0.97 -11.71
C LEU A 17 -2.57 -1.04 -11.50
N ARG A 18 -3.06 -2.26 -11.42
CA ARG A 18 -4.42 -2.50 -10.97
C ARG A 18 -4.42 -2.75 -9.47
N PRO A 19 -5.52 -2.42 -8.79
CA PRO A 19 -5.58 -2.71 -7.36
C PRO A 19 -5.39 -4.21 -7.12
N ARG A 20 -4.46 -4.52 -6.25
CA ARG A 20 -4.15 -5.91 -5.93
C ARG A 20 -5.00 -6.42 -4.78
N VAL A 21 -5.39 -5.54 -3.88
CA VAL A 21 -6.19 -5.88 -2.72
C VAL A 21 -7.34 -4.90 -2.61
N LYS A 22 -8.49 -5.39 -2.19
CA LYS A 22 -9.65 -4.54 -1.92
C LYS A 22 -9.94 -4.56 -0.44
N VAL A 23 -10.16 -3.38 0.14
CA VAL A 23 -10.58 -3.25 1.52
C VAL A 23 -12.04 -2.84 1.52
N GLY A 24 -12.90 -3.76 1.95
CA GLY A 24 -14.34 -3.51 1.99
C GLY A 24 -14.74 -2.76 3.23
N LYS A 25 -16.05 -2.66 3.43
CA LYS A 25 -16.60 -1.89 4.54
C LYS A 25 -16.24 -2.47 5.90
N GLN A 26 -15.86 -3.73 5.94
CA GLN A 26 -15.46 -4.36 7.19
C GLN A 26 -14.07 -3.94 7.64
N GLY A 27 -13.35 -3.23 6.80
CA GLY A 27 -12.06 -2.69 7.17
C GLY A 27 -10.94 -3.68 6.96
N LEU A 28 -10.09 -3.80 7.98
CA LEU A 28 -8.85 -4.56 7.86
C LEU A 28 -8.83 -5.75 8.83
N PRO A 29 -9.66 -6.77 8.59
CA PRO A 29 -9.50 -8.00 9.39
C PRO A 29 -8.14 -8.62 9.08
N GLU A 30 -7.73 -9.53 9.95
CA GLU A 30 -6.40 -10.11 9.86
C GLU A 30 -6.10 -10.72 8.49
N GLY A 31 -7.09 -11.36 7.88
CA GLY A 31 -6.90 -11.95 6.56
C GLY A 31 -6.54 -10.94 5.49
N VAL A 32 -7.14 -9.75 5.56
CA VAL A 32 -6.84 -8.71 4.59
C VAL A 32 -5.42 -8.16 4.82
N ILE A 33 -5.03 -8.00 6.07
CA ILE A 33 -3.68 -7.56 6.39
C ILE A 33 -2.66 -8.58 5.86
N GLU A 34 -2.94 -9.87 6.03
CA GLU A 34 -2.06 -10.91 5.51
C GLU A 34 -1.96 -10.87 3.99
N GLU A 35 -3.08 -10.57 3.34
CA GLU A 35 -3.10 -10.45 1.90
C GLU A 35 -2.22 -9.31 1.43
N ILE A 36 -2.28 -8.18 2.13
CA ILE A 36 -1.45 -7.02 1.82
C ILE A 36 0.02 -7.36 2.04
N GLU A 37 0.31 -8.04 3.16
CA GLU A 37 1.67 -8.48 3.45
C GLU A 37 2.23 -9.35 2.34
N SER A 38 1.45 -10.31 1.89
CA SER A 38 1.89 -11.21 0.84
C SER A 38 2.15 -10.46 -0.45
N ALA A 39 1.25 -9.53 -0.78
CA ALA A 39 1.41 -8.75 -2.00
C ALA A 39 2.67 -7.89 -1.96
N LEU A 40 2.93 -7.26 -0.82
CA LEU A 40 4.12 -6.43 -0.66
C LEU A 40 5.40 -7.26 -0.74
N SER A 41 5.36 -8.47 -0.17
CA SER A 41 6.53 -9.35 -0.20
C SER A 41 6.86 -9.78 -1.62
N ARG A 42 5.83 -9.91 -2.44
CA ARG A 42 6.03 -10.41 -3.80
C ARG A 42 6.35 -9.28 -4.78
N ASP A 43 5.63 -8.17 -4.68
CA ASP A 43 5.67 -7.15 -5.72
C ASP A 43 6.32 -5.83 -5.32
N LYS A 44 6.63 -5.62 -4.06
CA LYS A 44 7.19 -4.38 -3.52
C LYS A 44 6.24 -3.19 -3.62
N LEU A 45 5.70 -2.92 -4.79
CA LEU A 45 4.79 -1.80 -5.02
C LEU A 45 3.42 -2.35 -5.35
N ILE A 46 2.42 -1.97 -4.57
CA ILE A 46 1.06 -2.44 -4.79
C ILE A 46 0.09 -1.28 -4.69
N LYS A 47 -1.08 -1.48 -5.26
CA LYS A 47 -2.18 -0.55 -5.16
C LYS A 47 -3.33 -1.24 -4.43
N VAL A 48 -3.97 -0.52 -3.52
CA VAL A 48 -5.08 -1.02 -2.73
C VAL A 48 -6.29 -0.12 -2.96
N ARG A 49 -7.44 -0.73 -3.18
CA ARG A 49 -8.69 0.02 -3.33
C ARG A 49 -9.51 -0.12 -2.06
N PHE A 50 -10.10 0.97 -1.63
CA PHE A 50 -10.88 1.02 -0.39
C PHE A 50 -12.34 1.35 -0.69
N GLU A 51 -13.24 0.75 0.10
CA GLU A 51 -14.65 1.05 0.01
C GLU A 51 -15.12 1.66 1.32
N GLY A 52 -14.83 2.92 1.50
CA GLY A 52 -15.21 3.63 2.69
C GLY A 52 -15.20 5.11 2.41
N ASP A 53 -15.53 5.87 3.43
CA ASP A 53 -15.46 7.31 3.26
C ASP A 53 -14.01 7.76 3.48
N ARG A 54 -13.81 9.05 3.30
CA ARG A 54 -12.47 9.62 3.34
C ARG A 54 -11.76 9.38 4.66
N ASP A 55 -12.49 9.56 5.75
CA ASP A 55 -11.87 9.40 7.07
C ASP A 55 -11.56 7.95 7.37
N GLN A 56 -12.44 7.05 6.98
CA GLN A 56 -12.19 5.63 7.16
C GLN A 56 -10.95 5.20 6.38
N ILE A 57 -10.83 5.67 5.15
CA ILE A 57 -9.67 5.31 4.32
C ILE A 57 -8.40 5.82 4.94
N THR A 58 -8.41 7.04 5.48
CA THR A 58 -7.24 7.60 6.15
C THR A 58 -6.82 6.72 7.32
N GLU A 59 -7.78 6.26 8.12
CA GLU A 59 -7.47 5.39 9.24
C GLU A 59 -6.91 4.04 8.78
N TRP A 60 -7.51 3.47 7.74
CA TRP A 60 -7.05 2.20 7.22
C TRP A 60 -5.63 2.30 6.65
N ILE A 61 -5.34 3.38 5.95
CA ILE A 61 -4.00 3.60 5.44
C ILE A 61 -3.00 3.64 6.58
N THR A 62 -3.32 4.38 7.63
CA THR A 62 -2.45 4.47 8.79
C THR A 62 -2.20 3.10 9.39
N GLU A 63 -3.25 2.31 9.51
CA GLU A 63 -3.13 0.97 10.10
C GLU A 63 -2.26 0.07 9.22
N ILE A 64 -2.42 0.14 7.91
CA ILE A 64 -1.61 -0.64 7.00
C ILE A 64 -0.14 -0.28 7.15
N LEU A 65 0.17 1.03 7.21
CA LEU A 65 1.56 1.45 7.36
C LEU A 65 2.18 0.93 8.64
N GLU A 66 1.40 0.93 9.72
CA GLU A 66 1.90 0.46 11.00
C GLU A 66 2.11 -1.04 11.02
N LYS A 67 1.19 -1.79 10.42
CA LYS A 67 1.24 -3.24 10.52
C LYS A 67 2.15 -3.90 9.50
N THR A 68 2.42 -3.25 8.40
CA THR A 68 3.21 -3.86 7.34
C THR A 68 4.56 -3.21 7.14
N ALA A 69 4.83 -2.12 7.83
CA ALA A 69 6.07 -1.36 7.67
C ALA A 69 6.25 -0.83 6.24
N ALA A 70 5.15 -0.70 5.51
CA ALA A 70 5.19 -0.13 4.18
C ALA A 70 5.21 1.38 4.24
N GLN A 71 5.52 2.00 3.11
CA GLN A 71 5.48 3.45 2.98
C GLN A 71 4.38 3.81 1.99
N LEU A 72 3.70 4.91 2.27
CA LEU A 72 2.66 5.41 1.38
C LEU A 72 3.32 6.15 0.23
N VAL A 73 3.03 5.71 -0.98
CA VAL A 73 3.56 6.33 -2.18
C VAL A 73 2.66 7.44 -2.67
N GLY A 74 1.35 7.18 -2.66
CA GLY A 74 0.39 8.16 -3.10
C GLY A 74 -1.02 7.69 -2.85
N ARG A 75 -1.95 8.63 -2.94
CA ARG A 75 -3.36 8.35 -2.73
C ARG A 75 -4.15 9.11 -3.78
N VAL A 76 -5.01 8.40 -4.50
CA VAL A 76 -5.86 9.01 -5.52
C VAL A 76 -7.27 8.48 -5.32
N GLY A 77 -8.20 9.37 -4.92
CA GLY A 77 -9.57 8.97 -4.69
C GLY A 77 -9.64 7.88 -3.65
N LYS A 78 -10.19 6.74 -4.00
CA LYS A 78 -10.35 5.63 -3.09
C LYS A 78 -9.28 4.56 -3.25
N THR A 79 -8.17 4.90 -3.87
CA THR A 79 -7.05 3.99 -3.97
C THR A 79 -5.81 4.60 -3.34
N ALA A 80 -4.90 3.74 -2.88
CA ALA A 80 -3.63 4.18 -2.35
C ALA A 80 -2.57 3.19 -2.80
N SER A 81 -1.35 3.68 -2.95
CA SER A 81 -0.23 2.86 -3.37
C SER A 81 0.76 2.77 -2.24
N PHE A 82 1.28 1.56 -2.02
CA PHE A 82 2.20 1.27 -0.93
C PHE A 82 3.45 0.62 -1.48
N TYR A 83 4.56 0.91 -0.84
CA TYR A 83 5.85 0.37 -1.25
C TYR A 83 6.59 -0.16 -0.04
N ARG A 84 7.23 -1.31 -0.21
CA ARG A 84 8.09 -1.87 0.82
C ARG A 84 9.22 -2.63 0.15
N GLU A 85 10.44 -2.34 0.61
CA GLU A 85 11.61 -3.03 0.09
C GLU A 85 11.54 -4.50 0.45
N LYS A 86 11.93 -5.36 -0.47
CA LYS A 86 11.92 -6.79 -0.18
C LYS A 86 13.00 -7.09 0.84
N GLU A 87 12.64 -7.97 1.75
CA GLU A 87 13.58 -8.39 2.77
C GLU A 87 14.80 -9.03 2.13
N GLY A 88 15.97 -8.61 2.55
CA GLY A 88 17.20 -9.17 2.05
C GLY A 88 17.84 -8.41 0.92
N GLU A 89 17.10 -7.56 0.23
CA GLU A 89 17.66 -6.85 -0.92
C GLU A 89 18.71 -5.83 -0.52
N GLU A 90 18.51 -5.20 0.62
CA GLU A 90 19.47 -4.19 1.05
C GLU A 90 20.76 -4.77 1.55
N ARG A 91 20.86 -6.07 1.58
CA ARG A 91 22.08 -6.73 2.04
C ARG A 91 23.07 -6.96 0.96
N GLU A 92 22.71 -6.62 -0.25
CA GLU A 92 23.63 -6.79 -1.36
C GLU A 92 24.77 -5.80 -1.31
#